data_4d1a35fad28ead81d9d3e80b48993795
#
_entry.id   4d1a35fad28ead81d9d3e80b48993795
#
_cell.length_a   1.000
_cell.length_b   1.000
_cell.length_c   1.000
_cell.angle_alpha   90.00
_cell.angle_beta   90.00
_cell.angle_gamma   90.00
#
_symmetry.space_group_name_H-M   'P 1'
#
loop_
_entity.id
_entity.type
_entity.pdbx_description
1 polymer ?
#
loop_
_entity_poly.entity_id
_entity_poly.type
_entity_poly.pdbx_seq_one_letter_code
_entity_poly.pdbx_strand_id
1 'polypeptide(L)'
;FLLLEREERLGGQIQTHQQGGYTFETGPNTGSVSTPEVAELFEYVAPEAEMEVAKSASEARWIWKGDRFHPLPSGPISGLTTPLFSWRDKLHIPFEPLVKRGTDPNESVGDLAERRLGKSMVDYAVDPFIGGVYAGDPYKLVTRLALPKLYDLDRKYGSFIGGSMKLMRERKPTERDKKATKKVFNVVGGLSRLIEGIERKASRSGRFVTGATDIRIRPVEDHRYEVTFTSGGESETVRCDHVVTTIRPDLLPPLFPDDWAGRFDRIRTLVYAPITEVVVGFDHLPGVERRAFGALVPTCERRRVLGILFPSSCFDGKVPYE
;
A
#
# COMPACT_ATOMS: atom_id res chain seq x y z
N PHE A 1 -9.87 14.91 -21.77
CA PHE A 1 -10.37 14.88 -20.39
C PHE A 1 -10.02 16.19 -19.66
N LEU A 2 -10.73 16.47 -18.55
CA LEU A 2 -10.44 17.52 -17.60
C LEU A 2 -10.13 16.85 -16.25
N LEU A 3 -9.01 17.20 -15.62
CA LEU A 3 -8.66 16.83 -14.26
C LEU A 3 -8.71 18.05 -13.37
N LEU A 4 -9.48 17.95 -12.28
CA LEU A 4 -9.59 18.98 -11.25
C LEU A 4 -8.86 18.51 -9.99
N GLU A 5 -7.93 19.30 -9.50
CA GLU A 5 -7.20 19.08 -8.26
C GLU A 5 -7.33 20.28 -7.35
N ARG A 6 -7.64 20.06 -6.08
CA ARG A 6 -7.80 21.14 -5.10
C ARG A 6 -6.47 21.78 -4.71
N GLU A 7 -5.45 20.96 -4.56
CA GLU A 7 -4.11 21.45 -4.21
C GLU A 7 -3.45 22.12 -5.44
N GLU A 8 -2.40 22.90 -5.19
CA GLU A 8 -1.62 23.57 -6.25
C GLU A 8 -0.71 22.60 -7.02
N ARG A 9 -0.68 21.33 -6.64
CA ARG A 9 0.10 20.27 -7.26
C ARG A 9 -0.71 19.01 -7.46
N LEU A 10 -0.33 18.20 -8.44
CA LEU A 10 -0.88 16.86 -8.65
C LEU A 10 -0.19 15.83 -7.75
N GLY A 11 -0.78 14.63 -7.66
CA GLY A 11 -0.21 13.45 -7.01
C GLY A 11 -0.75 13.14 -5.62
N GLY A 12 -1.57 14.01 -5.03
CA GLY A 12 -2.24 13.74 -3.75
C GLY A 12 -1.24 13.39 -2.64
N GLN A 13 -1.29 12.15 -2.14
CA GLN A 13 -0.42 11.67 -1.07
C GLN A 13 1.03 11.40 -1.52
N ILE A 14 1.30 11.28 -2.81
CA ILE A 14 2.66 11.07 -3.32
C ILE A 14 3.37 12.42 -3.32
N GLN A 15 4.34 12.57 -2.43
CA GLN A 15 5.09 13.81 -2.31
C GLN A 15 6.52 13.56 -1.82
N THR A 16 7.48 13.97 -2.64
CA THR A 16 8.91 13.92 -2.32
C THR A 16 9.37 15.30 -1.84
N HIS A 17 10.16 15.32 -0.79
CA HIS A 17 10.82 16.50 -0.26
C HIS A 17 12.33 16.35 -0.31
N GLN A 18 13.00 17.51 -0.44
CA GLN A 18 14.46 17.62 -0.36
C GLN A 18 14.82 18.69 0.65
N GLN A 19 15.61 18.34 1.66
CA GLN A 19 16.04 19.26 2.68
C GLN A 19 17.41 18.85 3.22
N GLY A 20 18.37 19.77 3.27
CA GLY A 20 19.71 19.54 3.79
C GLY A 20 20.47 18.41 3.08
N GLY A 21 20.20 18.16 1.81
CA GLY A 21 20.77 17.04 1.06
C GLY A 21 20.05 15.70 1.24
N TYR A 22 19.06 15.62 2.12
CA TYR A 22 18.20 14.45 2.27
C TYR A 22 17.03 14.49 1.29
N THR A 23 16.69 13.34 0.69
CA THR A 23 15.49 13.15 -0.13
C THR A 23 14.57 12.15 0.55
N PHE A 24 13.35 12.55 0.85
CA PHE A 24 12.38 11.73 1.58
C PHE A 24 10.96 11.92 1.06
N GLU A 25 10.12 10.92 1.30
CA GLU A 25 8.70 10.93 0.96
C GLU A 25 7.87 11.30 2.21
N THR A 26 6.74 11.98 2.03
CA THR A 26 5.78 12.28 3.12
C THR A 26 4.44 11.58 2.93
N GLY A 27 4.42 10.54 2.15
CA GLY A 27 3.29 9.65 1.89
C GLY A 27 3.80 8.23 1.67
N PRO A 28 3.42 7.57 0.57
CA PRO A 28 4.00 6.26 0.26
C PRO A 28 5.50 6.40 0.00
N ASN A 29 6.29 5.57 0.68
CA ASN A 29 7.76 5.59 0.56
C ASN A 29 8.27 4.76 -0.62
N THR A 30 7.51 3.75 -1.03
CA THR A 30 7.89 2.81 -2.08
C THR A 30 6.68 2.29 -2.81
N GLY A 31 6.90 1.84 -4.06
CA GLY A 31 5.97 1.03 -4.80
C GLY A 31 6.43 -0.42 -4.92
N SER A 32 5.59 -1.26 -5.50
CA SER A 32 5.94 -2.65 -5.84
C SER A 32 5.46 -2.97 -7.26
N VAL A 33 6.33 -3.57 -8.06
CA VAL A 33 5.99 -4.06 -9.40
C VAL A 33 5.16 -5.35 -9.26
N SER A 34 4.00 -5.24 -8.60
CA SER A 34 3.14 -6.37 -8.25
C SER A 34 2.27 -6.85 -9.41
N THR A 35 2.05 -6.00 -10.41
CA THR A 35 1.28 -6.30 -11.62
C THR A 35 2.02 -5.78 -12.87
N PRO A 36 1.73 -6.32 -14.07
CA PRO A 36 2.33 -5.85 -15.32
C PRO A 36 2.08 -4.36 -15.60
N GLU A 37 0.91 -3.85 -15.21
CA GLU A 37 0.50 -2.46 -15.43
C GLU A 37 1.47 -1.46 -14.78
N VAL A 38 2.08 -1.82 -13.65
CA VAL A 38 3.08 -0.95 -13.00
C VAL A 38 4.32 -0.83 -13.89
N ALA A 39 4.81 -1.92 -14.47
CA ALA A 39 5.94 -1.87 -15.39
C ALA A 39 5.59 -1.08 -16.66
N GLU A 40 4.40 -1.32 -17.22
CA GLU A 40 3.89 -0.63 -18.41
C GLU A 40 3.70 0.87 -18.17
N LEU A 41 3.34 1.28 -16.95
CA LEU A 41 3.29 2.70 -16.58
C LEU A 41 4.67 3.35 -16.68
N PHE A 42 5.73 2.68 -16.19
CA PHE A 42 7.09 3.20 -16.34
C PHE A 42 7.57 3.23 -17.78
N GLU A 43 7.21 2.22 -18.59
CA GLU A 43 7.45 2.24 -20.04
C GLU A 43 6.75 3.44 -20.70
N TYR A 44 5.52 3.75 -20.29
CA TYR A 44 4.74 4.88 -20.81
C TYR A 44 5.33 6.23 -20.45
N VAL A 45 5.80 6.41 -19.21
CA VAL A 45 6.34 7.70 -18.74
C VAL A 45 7.80 7.92 -19.09
N ALA A 46 8.50 6.88 -19.54
CA ALA A 46 9.92 7.02 -19.93
C ALA A 46 10.12 8.07 -21.03
N PRO A 47 11.21 8.85 -21.03
CA PRO A 47 12.32 8.84 -20.04
C PRO A 47 12.11 9.79 -18.85
N GLU A 48 10.92 10.37 -18.66
CA GLU A 48 10.66 11.42 -17.66
C GLU A 48 10.75 10.90 -16.21
N ALA A 49 10.49 9.60 -16.00
CA ALA A 49 10.64 8.96 -14.69
C ALA A 49 11.34 7.61 -14.84
N GLU A 50 12.41 7.41 -14.09
CA GLU A 50 13.20 6.20 -14.07
C GLU A 50 12.94 5.40 -12.79
N MET A 51 12.57 4.13 -12.94
CA MET A 51 12.37 3.23 -11.81
C MET A 51 13.70 2.84 -11.17
N GLU A 52 13.84 3.08 -9.88
CA GLU A 52 14.94 2.60 -9.06
C GLU A 52 14.48 1.37 -8.26
N VAL A 53 15.02 0.21 -8.58
CA VAL A 53 14.71 -1.03 -7.84
C VAL A 53 15.51 -1.06 -6.54
N ALA A 54 14.84 -1.43 -5.45
CA ALA A 54 15.48 -1.53 -4.15
C ALA A 54 16.67 -2.50 -4.15
N LYS A 55 17.75 -2.13 -3.46
CA LYS A 55 18.97 -2.93 -3.32
C LYS A 55 18.66 -4.27 -2.65
N SER A 56 19.40 -5.32 -2.97
CA SER A 56 19.23 -6.68 -2.40
C SER A 56 19.38 -6.69 -0.87
N ALA A 57 20.20 -5.82 -0.31
CA ALA A 57 20.34 -5.65 1.13
C ALA A 57 19.01 -5.32 1.83
N SER A 58 18.04 -4.76 1.10
CA SER A 58 16.71 -4.39 1.59
C SER A 58 15.67 -5.53 1.55
N GLU A 59 16.03 -6.73 1.14
CA GLU A 59 15.11 -7.88 1.14
C GLU A 59 14.74 -8.32 2.57
N ALA A 60 15.63 -8.12 3.53
CA ALA A 60 15.38 -8.43 4.93
C ALA A 60 14.31 -7.49 5.51
N ARG A 61 13.39 -8.07 6.25
CA ARG A 61 12.40 -7.36 7.08
C ARG A 61 12.57 -7.80 8.50
N TRP A 62 12.59 -6.83 9.40
CA TRP A 62 12.79 -7.11 10.82
C TRP A 62 11.49 -6.95 11.60
N ILE A 63 11.37 -7.75 12.65
CA ILE A 63 10.26 -7.68 13.60
C ILE A 63 10.84 -7.47 15.00
N TRP A 64 10.31 -6.47 15.70
CA TRP A 64 10.67 -6.23 17.10
C TRP A 64 10.09 -7.33 17.99
N LYS A 65 10.90 -7.90 18.87
CA LYS A 65 10.46 -8.81 19.94
C LYS A 65 11.33 -8.64 21.16
N GLY A 66 10.66 -8.30 22.28
CA GLY A 66 11.35 -8.07 23.55
C GLY A 66 12.24 -6.83 23.51
N ASP A 67 13.55 -7.01 23.33
CA ASP A 67 14.56 -5.97 23.41
C ASP A 67 15.35 -5.73 22.11
N ARG A 68 15.02 -6.46 21.03
CA ARG A 68 15.79 -6.42 19.77
C ARG A 68 14.96 -6.73 18.54
N PHE A 69 15.55 -6.46 17.39
CA PHE A 69 15.00 -6.87 16.09
C PHE A 69 15.41 -8.29 15.73
N HIS A 70 14.48 -9.03 15.13
CA HIS A 70 14.68 -10.34 14.58
C HIS A 70 14.28 -10.37 13.11
N PRO A 71 15.05 -11.02 12.23
CA PRO A 71 14.67 -11.14 10.83
C PRO A 71 13.39 -11.98 10.69
N LEU A 72 12.46 -11.49 9.89
CA LEU A 72 11.30 -12.28 9.48
C LEU A 72 11.79 -13.47 8.64
N PRO A 73 11.42 -14.72 8.97
CA PRO A 73 11.91 -15.87 8.25
C PRO A 73 11.44 -15.89 6.80
N SER A 74 12.37 -16.21 5.88
CA SER A 74 12.13 -16.29 4.44
C SER A 74 11.98 -17.73 3.91
N GLY A 75 12.14 -18.74 4.77
CA GLY A 75 12.03 -20.13 4.37
C GLY A 75 11.82 -21.10 5.53
N PRO A 76 11.65 -22.41 5.26
CA PRO A 76 11.30 -23.40 6.28
C PRO A 76 12.33 -23.50 7.42
N ILE A 77 13.62 -23.51 7.10
CA ILE A 77 14.69 -23.63 8.10
C ILE A 77 14.70 -22.38 9.02
N SER A 78 14.69 -21.19 8.44
CA SER A 78 14.61 -19.95 9.23
C SER A 78 13.31 -19.84 10.01
N GLY A 79 12.20 -20.39 9.50
CA GLY A 79 10.93 -20.49 10.20
C GLY A 79 11.00 -21.38 11.46
N LEU A 80 11.74 -22.48 11.40
CA LEU A 80 11.94 -23.37 12.54
C LEU A 80 12.87 -22.77 13.60
N THR A 81 13.92 -22.07 13.18
CA THR A 81 14.95 -21.55 14.10
C THR A 81 14.63 -20.17 14.67
N THR A 82 13.75 -19.40 14.03
CA THR A 82 13.39 -18.05 14.50
C THR A 82 12.82 -18.06 15.92
N PRO A 83 13.19 -17.10 16.79
CA PRO A 83 12.56 -16.94 18.10
C PRO A 83 11.23 -16.20 18.05
N LEU A 84 10.79 -15.72 16.87
CA LEU A 84 9.53 -14.98 16.71
C LEU A 84 8.33 -15.84 17.09
N PHE A 85 8.32 -17.11 16.68
CA PHE A 85 7.16 -17.99 16.82
C PHE A 85 7.34 -19.02 17.93
N SER A 86 6.23 -19.37 18.58
CA SER A 86 6.22 -20.40 19.61
C SER A 86 6.48 -21.79 19.02
N TRP A 87 7.10 -22.69 19.79
CA TRP A 87 7.29 -24.09 19.37
C TRP A 87 5.97 -24.81 19.08
N ARG A 88 4.93 -24.49 19.85
CA ARG A 88 3.58 -25.03 19.64
C ARG A 88 3.08 -24.70 18.23
N ASP A 89 3.19 -23.43 17.82
CA ASP A 89 2.68 -22.99 16.53
C ASP A 89 3.55 -23.50 15.39
N LYS A 90 4.87 -23.57 15.57
CA LYS A 90 5.78 -24.19 14.60
C LYS A 90 5.43 -25.66 14.34
N LEU A 91 5.11 -26.41 15.38
CA LEU A 91 4.68 -27.82 15.27
C LEU A 91 3.28 -27.95 14.66
N HIS A 92 2.45 -26.90 14.70
CA HIS A 92 1.15 -26.89 14.06
C HIS A 92 1.22 -26.74 12.54
N ILE A 93 2.25 -26.06 12.01
CA ILE A 93 2.39 -25.78 10.57
C ILE A 93 2.28 -27.03 9.68
N PRO A 94 2.96 -28.17 9.95
CA PRO A 94 2.81 -29.37 9.14
C PRO A 94 1.38 -29.92 9.07
N PHE A 95 0.57 -29.65 10.09
CA PHE A 95 -0.83 -30.08 10.18
C PHE A 95 -1.82 -29.04 9.63
N GLU A 96 -1.34 -27.87 9.16
CA GLU A 96 -2.18 -26.83 8.58
C GLU A 96 -3.13 -27.37 7.48
N PRO A 97 -2.71 -28.30 6.59
CA PRO A 97 -3.62 -28.83 5.57
C PRO A 97 -4.82 -29.61 6.13
N LEU A 98 -4.76 -30.07 7.37
CA LEU A 98 -5.84 -30.78 8.06
C LEU A 98 -6.82 -29.85 8.78
N VAL A 99 -6.49 -28.56 8.88
CA VAL A 99 -7.36 -27.57 9.52
C VAL A 99 -8.61 -27.36 8.66
N LYS A 100 -9.79 -27.41 9.29
CA LYS A 100 -11.07 -27.21 8.61
C LYS A 100 -11.13 -25.84 7.93
N ARG A 101 -11.77 -25.80 6.77
CA ARG A 101 -12.07 -24.52 6.06
C ARG A 101 -12.99 -23.68 6.92
N GLY A 102 -12.78 -22.40 6.90
CA GLY A 102 -13.71 -21.47 7.52
C GLY A 102 -15.05 -21.45 6.79
N THR A 103 -16.12 -21.09 7.46
CA THR A 103 -17.47 -20.99 6.90
C THR A 103 -17.99 -19.56 6.90
N ASP A 104 -17.50 -18.71 7.79
CA ASP A 104 -17.90 -17.30 7.87
C ASP A 104 -17.25 -16.46 6.74
N PRO A 105 -18.03 -15.89 5.82
CA PRO A 105 -17.50 -15.04 4.75
C PRO A 105 -16.87 -13.75 5.28
N ASN A 106 -17.16 -13.36 6.49
CA ASN A 106 -16.62 -12.15 7.14
C ASN A 106 -15.52 -12.48 8.17
N GLU A 107 -15.00 -13.72 8.17
CA GLU A 107 -13.87 -14.10 9.03
C GLU A 107 -12.73 -13.08 8.92
N SER A 108 -12.24 -12.60 10.08
CA SER A 108 -11.16 -11.62 10.11
C SER A 108 -9.82 -12.23 9.66
N VAL A 109 -8.88 -11.37 9.29
CA VAL A 109 -7.51 -11.81 8.97
C VAL A 109 -6.85 -12.48 10.17
N GLY A 110 -7.06 -11.92 11.36
CA GLY A 110 -6.53 -12.47 12.62
C GLY A 110 -7.08 -13.84 12.91
N ASP A 111 -8.42 -14.01 12.90
CA ASP A 111 -9.07 -15.31 13.19
C ASP A 111 -8.67 -16.39 12.18
N LEU A 112 -8.66 -16.06 10.89
CA LEU A 112 -8.21 -16.96 9.84
C LEU A 112 -6.76 -17.41 10.05
N ALA A 113 -5.86 -16.46 10.31
CA ALA A 113 -4.45 -16.75 10.50
C ALA A 113 -4.20 -17.52 11.81
N GLU A 114 -4.88 -17.17 12.90
CA GLU A 114 -4.76 -17.88 14.17
C GLU A 114 -5.23 -19.33 14.04
N ARG A 115 -6.36 -19.56 13.42
CA ARG A 115 -6.92 -20.89 13.16
C ARG A 115 -5.98 -21.76 12.31
N ARG A 116 -5.31 -21.17 11.33
CA ARG A 116 -4.44 -21.88 10.37
C ARG A 116 -3.01 -22.03 10.85
N LEU A 117 -2.46 -21.02 11.48
CA LEU A 117 -1.02 -20.90 11.74
C LEU A 117 -0.67 -20.78 13.23
N GLY A 118 -1.65 -20.44 14.08
CA GLY A 118 -1.48 -20.24 15.51
C GLY A 118 -1.21 -18.78 15.90
N LYS A 119 -1.41 -18.51 17.20
CA LYS A 119 -1.41 -17.15 17.77
C LYS A 119 -0.10 -16.40 17.59
N SER A 120 1.06 -17.05 17.79
CA SER A 120 2.34 -16.35 17.67
C SER A 120 2.65 -15.92 16.22
N MET A 121 2.09 -16.64 15.23
CA MET A 121 2.17 -16.21 13.83
C MET A 121 1.33 -14.95 13.59
N VAL A 122 0.17 -14.86 14.23
CA VAL A 122 -0.61 -13.62 14.20
C VAL A 122 0.17 -12.49 14.85
N ASP A 123 0.64 -12.70 16.07
CA ASP A 123 1.29 -11.65 16.86
C ASP A 123 2.57 -11.08 16.22
N TYR A 124 3.41 -11.94 15.61
CA TYR A 124 4.74 -11.55 15.14
C TYR A 124 4.92 -11.57 13.61
N ALA A 125 3.89 -11.89 12.85
CA ALA A 125 3.94 -11.77 11.39
C ALA A 125 2.72 -11.05 10.83
N VAL A 126 1.50 -11.48 11.16
CA VAL A 126 0.27 -10.93 10.57
C VAL A 126 -0.04 -9.55 11.15
N ASP A 127 -0.04 -9.41 12.46
CA ASP A 127 -0.33 -8.15 13.15
C ASP A 127 0.63 -7.02 12.73
N PRO A 128 1.98 -7.18 12.79
CA PRO A 128 2.88 -6.13 12.35
C PRO A 128 2.75 -5.83 10.84
N PHE A 129 2.44 -6.82 10.00
CA PHE A 129 2.18 -6.58 8.59
C PHE A 129 0.90 -5.76 8.39
N ILE A 130 -0.20 -6.14 9.03
CA ILE A 130 -1.47 -5.42 8.95
C ILE A 130 -1.34 -4.01 9.53
N GLY A 131 -0.67 -3.86 10.67
CA GLY A 131 -0.38 -2.56 11.28
C GLY A 131 0.46 -1.66 10.37
N GLY A 132 1.49 -2.20 9.73
CA GLY A 132 2.39 -1.44 8.86
C GLY A 132 1.79 -1.09 7.49
N VAL A 133 0.89 -1.92 6.94
CA VAL A 133 0.31 -1.71 5.60
C VAL A 133 -1.04 -1.01 5.66
N TYR A 134 -1.89 -1.39 6.61
CA TYR A 134 -3.27 -0.88 6.70
C TYR A 134 -3.50 0.03 7.91
N ALA A 135 -2.50 0.20 8.79
CA ALA A 135 -2.68 0.83 10.11
C ALA A 135 -3.88 0.26 10.86
N GLY A 136 -4.17 -1.01 10.66
CA GLY A 136 -5.37 -1.70 11.08
C GLY A 136 -5.12 -2.78 12.14
N ASP A 137 -6.23 -3.29 12.67
CA ASP A 137 -6.27 -4.41 13.58
C ASP A 137 -6.61 -5.69 12.78
N PRO A 138 -5.78 -6.74 12.79
CA PRO A 138 -6.02 -7.95 12.02
C PRO A 138 -7.36 -8.64 12.40
N TYR A 139 -7.84 -8.47 13.62
CA TYR A 139 -9.10 -9.05 14.07
C TYR A 139 -10.35 -8.25 13.66
N LYS A 140 -10.16 -7.05 13.05
CA LYS A 140 -11.25 -6.22 12.52
C LYS A 140 -11.32 -6.22 11.00
N LEU A 141 -10.22 -6.54 10.33
CA LEU A 141 -10.17 -6.56 8.87
C LEU A 141 -10.75 -7.87 8.32
N VAL A 142 -11.79 -7.75 7.49
CA VAL A 142 -12.41 -8.89 6.81
C VAL A 142 -11.48 -9.43 5.74
N THR A 143 -11.10 -10.70 5.82
CA THR A 143 -10.06 -11.31 4.97
C THR A 143 -10.39 -11.24 3.48
N ARG A 144 -11.63 -11.50 3.08
CA ARG A 144 -12.02 -11.49 1.66
C ARG A 144 -11.85 -10.11 1.00
N LEU A 145 -11.85 -9.03 1.81
CA LEU A 145 -11.67 -7.65 1.32
C LEU A 145 -10.21 -7.20 1.42
N ALA A 146 -9.54 -7.49 2.53
CA ALA A 146 -8.17 -7.05 2.78
C ALA A 146 -7.14 -7.95 2.07
N LEU A 147 -7.31 -9.26 2.12
CA LEU A 147 -6.38 -10.26 1.60
C LEU A 147 -7.11 -11.34 0.78
N PRO A 148 -7.74 -11.00 -0.36
CA PRO A 148 -8.59 -11.93 -1.11
C PRO A 148 -7.84 -13.19 -1.54
N LYS A 149 -6.55 -13.11 -1.85
CA LYS A 149 -5.73 -14.29 -2.19
C LYS A 149 -5.62 -15.28 -1.03
N LEU A 150 -5.47 -14.78 0.19
CA LEU A 150 -5.40 -15.62 1.39
C LEU A 150 -6.76 -16.28 1.69
N TYR A 151 -7.83 -15.50 1.54
CA TYR A 151 -9.20 -16.00 1.62
C TYR A 151 -9.45 -17.13 0.62
N ASP A 152 -9.04 -16.97 -0.63
CA ASP A 152 -9.19 -17.97 -1.67
C ASP A 152 -8.40 -19.26 -1.37
N LEU A 153 -7.20 -19.15 -0.79
CA LEU A 153 -6.41 -20.31 -0.36
C LEU A 153 -7.19 -21.16 0.66
N ASP A 154 -7.81 -20.50 1.64
CA ASP A 154 -8.65 -21.21 2.63
C ASP A 154 -9.92 -21.78 1.99
N ARG A 155 -10.67 -20.98 1.23
CA ARG A 155 -12.01 -21.34 0.75
C ARG A 155 -11.99 -22.31 -0.42
N LYS A 156 -11.13 -22.09 -1.41
CA LYS A 156 -11.07 -22.91 -2.63
C LYS A 156 -10.22 -24.16 -2.43
N TYR A 157 -9.05 -23.99 -1.80
CA TYR A 157 -8.08 -25.08 -1.68
C TYR A 157 -8.08 -25.76 -0.32
N GLY A 158 -8.61 -25.12 0.73
CA GLY A 158 -8.72 -25.67 2.07
C GLY A 158 -7.40 -25.65 2.87
N SER A 159 -6.34 -25.02 2.34
CA SER A 159 -5.02 -24.97 2.96
C SER A 159 -4.20 -23.84 2.36
N PHE A 160 -3.42 -23.15 3.18
CA PHE A 160 -2.45 -22.18 2.70
C PHE A 160 -1.28 -22.88 2.00
N ILE A 161 -0.75 -23.94 2.61
CA ILE A 161 0.40 -24.68 2.07
C ILE A 161 -0.02 -25.46 0.82
N GLY A 162 -1.01 -26.34 0.93
CA GLY A 162 -1.48 -27.14 -0.18
C GLY A 162 -2.07 -26.30 -1.32
N GLY A 163 -2.82 -25.27 -0.98
CA GLY A 163 -3.40 -24.34 -1.96
C GLY A 163 -2.35 -23.55 -2.71
N SER A 164 -1.32 -23.06 -2.04
CA SER A 164 -0.20 -22.35 -2.69
C SER A 164 0.57 -23.28 -3.65
N MET A 165 0.84 -24.52 -3.25
CA MET A 165 1.49 -25.52 -4.12
C MET A 165 0.65 -25.82 -5.35
N LYS A 166 -0.66 -25.99 -5.19
CA LYS A 166 -1.59 -26.24 -6.29
C LYS A 166 -1.65 -25.03 -7.23
N LEU A 167 -1.80 -23.82 -6.69
CA LEU A 167 -1.83 -22.59 -7.46
C LEU A 167 -0.54 -22.37 -8.25
N MET A 168 0.63 -22.68 -7.68
CA MET A 168 1.91 -22.61 -8.39
C MET A 168 1.99 -23.58 -9.57
N ARG A 169 1.40 -24.79 -9.45
CA ARG A 169 1.37 -25.78 -10.54
C ARG A 169 0.39 -25.39 -11.65
N GLU A 170 -0.74 -24.80 -11.29
CA GLU A 170 -1.80 -24.40 -12.23
C GLU A 170 -1.44 -23.11 -12.97
N ARG A 171 -0.62 -22.24 -12.38
CA ARG A 171 -0.25 -20.96 -12.96
C ARG A 171 0.68 -21.13 -14.17
N LYS A 172 0.22 -20.69 -15.33
CA LYS A 172 1.01 -20.54 -16.55
C LYS A 172 1.17 -19.04 -16.83
N PRO A 173 2.23 -18.39 -16.34
CA PRO A 173 2.41 -16.97 -16.55
C PRO A 173 2.61 -16.67 -18.04
N THR A 174 1.93 -15.65 -18.54
CA THR A 174 2.16 -15.11 -19.88
C THR A 174 3.45 -14.27 -19.90
N GLU A 175 3.93 -13.89 -21.09
CA GLU A 175 5.08 -12.97 -21.20
C GLU A 175 4.77 -11.61 -20.53
N ARG A 176 3.53 -11.14 -20.62
CA ARG A 176 3.09 -9.92 -19.93
C ARG A 176 3.17 -10.09 -18.40
N ASP A 177 2.77 -11.24 -17.87
CA ASP A 177 2.82 -11.51 -16.41
C ASP A 177 4.25 -11.49 -15.86
N LYS A 178 5.26 -11.79 -16.68
CA LYS A 178 6.67 -11.74 -16.30
C LYS A 178 7.17 -10.33 -15.97
N LYS A 179 6.50 -9.29 -16.50
CA LYS A 179 6.76 -7.89 -16.13
C LYS A 179 6.50 -7.62 -14.64
N ALA A 180 5.59 -8.38 -14.01
CA ALA A 180 5.27 -8.29 -12.58
C ALA A 180 6.38 -8.94 -11.71
N THR A 181 7.51 -8.28 -11.60
CA THR A 181 8.73 -8.79 -10.92
C THR A 181 8.59 -8.89 -9.40
N LYS A 182 7.56 -8.26 -8.82
CA LYS A 182 7.31 -8.10 -7.37
C LYS A 182 8.41 -7.34 -6.62
N LYS A 183 9.36 -6.75 -7.34
CA LYS A 183 10.41 -5.95 -6.75
C LYS A 183 9.84 -4.67 -6.16
N VAL A 184 10.40 -4.24 -5.05
CA VAL A 184 10.12 -2.95 -4.45
C VAL A 184 10.89 -1.89 -5.23
N PHE A 185 10.28 -0.73 -5.45
CA PHE A 185 10.90 0.38 -6.16
C PHE A 185 10.64 1.73 -5.49
N ASN A 186 11.47 2.67 -5.81
CA ASN A 186 11.25 4.11 -5.76
C ASN A 186 11.51 4.67 -7.16
N VAL A 187 11.62 5.96 -7.29
CA VAL A 187 11.98 6.66 -8.55
C VAL A 187 13.24 7.47 -8.32
N VAL A 188 14.12 7.50 -9.29
CA VAL A 188 15.31 8.35 -9.25
C VAL A 188 14.90 9.81 -9.01
N GLY A 189 15.35 10.40 -7.91
CA GLY A 189 14.94 11.72 -7.45
C GLY A 189 13.61 11.77 -6.67
N GLY A 190 12.98 10.62 -6.39
CA GLY A 190 11.78 10.50 -5.57
C GLY A 190 10.50 10.23 -6.35
N LEU A 191 9.46 9.75 -5.64
CA LEU A 191 8.20 9.33 -6.27
C LEU A 191 7.44 10.46 -6.98
N SER A 192 7.64 11.72 -6.59
CA SER A 192 7.04 12.87 -7.29
C SER A 192 7.43 12.93 -8.77
N ARG A 193 8.60 12.41 -9.16
CA ARG A 193 9.03 12.33 -10.56
C ARG A 193 8.11 11.47 -11.42
N LEU A 194 7.53 10.41 -10.83
CA LEU A 194 6.53 9.60 -11.53
C LEU A 194 5.28 10.43 -11.84
N ILE A 195 4.82 11.24 -10.88
CA ILE A 195 3.65 12.10 -11.07
C ILE A 195 3.93 13.14 -12.16
N GLU A 196 5.10 13.81 -12.10
CA GLU A 196 5.52 14.77 -13.13
C GLU A 196 5.59 14.14 -14.53
N GLY A 197 6.08 12.89 -14.61
CA GLY A 197 6.12 12.13 -15.86
C GLY A 197 4.73 11.81 -16.40
N ILE A 198 3.80 11.40 -15.55
CA ILE A 198 2.40 11.14 -15.92
C ILE A 198 1.75 12.44 -16.40
N GLU A 199 1.88 13.53 -15.65
CA GLU A 199 1.33 14.84 -15.99
C GLU A 199 1.82 15.29 -17.37
N ARG A 200 3.12 15.26 -17.62
CA ARG A 200 3.73 15.65 -18.90
C ARG A 200 3.22 14.85 -20.08
N LYS A 201 3.00 13.55 -19.90
CA LYS A 201 2.44 12.69 -20.96
C LYS A 201 0.95 12.96 -21.16
N ALA A 202 0.20 13.07 -20.08
CA ALA A 202 -1.26 13.18 -20.11
C ALA A 202 -1.74 14.59 -20.52
N SER A 203 -0.96 15.64 -20.26
CA SER A 203 -1.29 17.02 -20.68
C SER A 203 -1.38 17.22 -22.19
N ARG A 204 -0.86 16.27 -22.98
CA ARG A 204 -1.02 16.28 -24.45
C ARG A 204 -2.46 16.02 -24.90
N SER A 205 -3.29 15.42 -24.07
CA SER A 205 -4.66 15.00 -24.40
C SER A 205 -5.70 15.44 -23.36
N GLY A 206 -5.29 16.19 -22.33
CA GLY A 206 -6.16 16.63 -21.25
C GLY A 206 -5.78 18.00 -20.70
N ARG A 207 -6.76 18.65 -20.07
CA ARG A 207 -6.57 19.88 -19.31
C ARG A 207 -6.48 19.54 -17.83
N PHE A 208 -5.50 20.13 -17.16
CA PHE A 208 -5.32 20.03 -15.70
C PHE A 208 -5.60 21.39 -15.07
N VAL A 209 -6.40 21.40 -14.02
CA VAL A 209 -6.73 22.61 -13.25
C VAL A 209 -6.38 22.29 -11.79
N THR A 210 -5.33 22.90 -11.29
CA THR A 210 -4.93 22.90 -9.87
C THR A 210 -5.57 24.07 -9.13
N GLY A 211 -5.62 24.04 -7.81
CA GLY A 211 -6.32 25.05 -7.01
C GLY A 211 -7.83 25.08 -7.25
N ALA A 212 -8.43 24.00 -7.77
CA ALA A 212 -9.86 23.94 -8.05
C ALA A 212 -10.67 23.75 -6.75
N THR A 213 -11.56 24.69 -6.49
CA THR A 213 -12.44 24.69 -5.29
C THR A 213 -13.92 24.67 -5.67
N ASP A 214 -14.79 24.58 -4.69
CA ASP A 214 -16.25 24.65 -4.83
C ASP A 214 -16.82 23.69 -5.89
N ILE A 215 -16.18 22.53 -6.06
CA ILE A 215 -16.58 21.56 -7.07
C ILE A 215 -17.98 21.03 -6.75
N ARG A 216 -18.86 21.07 -7.75
CA ARG A 216 -20.23 20.52 -7.71
C ARG A 216 -20.44 19.67 -8.95
N ILE A 217 -21.06 18.50 -8.74
CA ILE A 217 -21.36 17.52 -9.79
C ILE A 217 -22.88 17.32 -9.80
N ARG A 218 -23.51 17.65 -10.90
CA ARG A 218 -24.96 17.50 -11.07
C ARG A 218 -25.24 16.60 -12.27
N PRO A 219 -26.05 15.54 -12.13
CA PRO A 219 -26.55 14.81 -13.28
C PRO A 219 -27.52 15.71 -14.06
N VAL A 220 -27.43 15.61 -15.37
CA VAL A 220 -28.32 16.31 -16.33
C VAL A 220 -28.96 15.29 -17.26
N GLU A 221 -29.79 15.74 -18.21
CA GLU A 221 -30.44 14.87 -19.19
C GLU A 221 -29.40 14.05 -19.99
N ASP A 222 -29.87 12.96 -20.61
CA ASP A 222 -29.08 12.05 -21.46
C ASP A 222 -27.91 11.33 -20.72
N HIS A 223 -28.08 11.07 -19.40
CA HIS A 223 -27.05 10.40 -18.58
C HIS A 223 -25.69 11.12 -18.54
N ARG A 224 -25.69 12.43 -18.72
CA ARG A 224 -24.49 13.31 -18.64
C ARG A 224 -24.39 13.98 -17.29
N TYR A 225 -23.26 14.66 -17.10
CA TYR A 225 -22.97 15.42 -15.89
C TYR A 225 -22.58 16.86 -16.24
N GLU A 226 -23.00 17.77 -15.36
CA GLU A 226 -22.54 19.12 -15.33
C GLU A 226 -21.65 19.29 -14.09
N VAL A 227 -20.42 19.72 -14.30
CA VAL A 227 -19.43 19.94 -13.24
C VAL A 227 -19.11 21.42 -13.18
N THR A 228 -19.41 22.03 -12.04
CA THR A 228 -19.07 23.44 -11.75
C THR A 228 -17.91 23.46 -10.76
N PHE A 229 -16.96 24.35 -10.95
CA PHE A 229 -15.82 24.54 -10.06
C PHE A 229 -15.31 25.98 -10.12
N THR A 230 -14.58 26.41 -9.09
CA THR A 230 -13.91 27.72 -9.03
C THR A 230 -12.40 27.52 -9.21
N SER A 231 -11.78 28.32 -10.07
CA SER A 231 -10.33 28.35 -10.26
C SER A 231 -9.88 29.77 -10.52
N GLY A 232 -8.82 30.24 -9.84
CA GLY A 232 -8.35 31.62 -9.98
C GLY A 232 -9.38 32.70 -9.61
N GLY A 233 -10.39 32.35 -8.80
CA GLY A 233 -11.50 33.25 -8.42
C GLY A 233 -12.66 33.31 -9.42
N GLU A 234 -12.56 32.59 -10.54
CA GLU A 234 -13.62 32.52 -11.55
C GLU A 234 -14.33 31.16 -11.49
N SER A 235 -15.66 31.18 -11.67
CA SER A 235 -16.46 29.95 -11.73
C SER A 235 -16.57 29.47 -13.18
N GLU A 236 -16.29 28.20 -13.39
CA GLU A 236 -16.42 27.53 -14.69
C GLU A 236 -17.40 26.36 -14.57
N THR A 237 -18.16 26.10 -15.63
CA THR A 237 -19.05 24.95 -15.73
C THR A 237 -18.76 24.20 -17.00
N VAL A 238 -18.57 22.86 -16.89
CA VAL A 238 -18.32 21.97 -18.02
C VAL A 238 -19.34 20.83 -18.02
N ARG A 239 -19.69 20.36 -19.23
CA ARG A 239 -20.51 19.15 -19.41
C ARG A 239 -19.64 18.00 -19.85
N CYS A 240 -19.89 16.81 -19.29
CA CYS A 240 -19.13 15.61 -19.61
C CYS A 240 -20.03 14.36 -19.56
N ASP A 241 -19.62 13.31 -20.26
CA ASP A 241 -20.34 12.05 -20.31
C ASP A 241 -20.04 11.19 -19.07
N HIS A 242 -18.85 11.31 -18.47
CA HIS A 242 -18.41 10.52 -17.32
C HIS A 242 -17.66 11.38 -16.31
N VAL A 243 -17.85 11.06 -15.03
CA VAL A 243 -17.06 11.63 -13.92
C VAL A 243 -16.38 10.49 -13.17
N VAL A 244 -15.07 10.60 -13.01
CA VAL A 244 -14.27 9.70 -12.19
C VAL A 244 -13.77 10.48 -10.97
N THR A 245 -14.09 10.00 -9.78
CA THR A 245 -13.62 10.61 -8.52
C THR A 245 -12.53 9.75 -7.91
N THR A 246 -11.39 10.35 -7.56
CA THR A 246 -10.25 9.71 -6.90
C THR A 246 -9.97 10.26 -5.51
N ILE A 247 -10.87 11.11 -4.99
CA ILE A 247 -10.79 11.66 -3.64
C ILE A 247 -11.23 10.61 -2.59
N ARG A 248 -10.92 10.85 -1.34
CA ARG A 248 -11.43 10.01 -0.25
C ARG A 248 -12.97 9.97 -0.29
N PRO A 249 -13.58 8.78 -0.16
CA PRO A 249 -15.04 8.65 -0.24
C PRO A 249 -15.82 9.51 0.75
N ASP A 250 -15.30 9.77 1.94
CA ASP A 250 -15.96 10.64 2.94
C ASP A 250 -16.05 12.11 2.50
N LEU A 251 -15.27 12.52 1.50
CA LEU A 251 -15.30 13.84 0.89
C LEU A 251 -16.24 13.92 -0.35
N LEU A 252 -16.84 12.81 -0.77
CA LEU A 252 -17.74 12.77 -1.92
C LEU A 252 -19.09 13.49 -1.68
N PRO A 253 -19.76 13.31 -0.54
CA PRO A 253 -21.11 13.84 -0.38
C PRO A 253 -21.27 15.33 -0.71
N PRO A 254 -20.36 16.23 -0.32
CA PRO A 254 -20.50 17.66 -0.63
C PRO A 254 -20.39 18.00 -2.13
N LEU A 255 -19.91 17.09 -2.96
CA LEU A 255 -19.80 17.34 -4.40
C LEU A 255 -21.11 17.16 -5.15
N PHE A 256 -22.09 16.47 -4.55
CA PHE A 256 -23.34 16.09 -5.19
C PHE A 256 -24.53 16.84 -4.60
N PRO A 257 -25.68 16.91 -5.30
CA PRO A 257 -26.89 17.54 -4.79
C PRO A 257 -27.39 16.94 -3.48
N ASP A 258 -28.05 17.73 -2.65
CA ASP A 258 -28.52 17.33 -1.31
C ASP A 258 -29.52 16.16 -1.35
N ASP A 259 -30.32 16.02 -2.41
CA ASP A 259 -31.23 14.92 -2.62
C ASP A 259 -30.51 13.55 -2.84
N TRP A 260 -29.20 13.57 -3.05
CA TRP A 260 -28.34 12.37 -3.11
C TRP A 260 -27.81 11.96 -1.74
N ALA A 261 -28.04 12.73 -0.68
CA ALA A 261 -27.44 12.51 0.64
C ALA A 261 -27.60 11.07 1.15
N GLY A 262 -28.78 10.46 1.00
CA GLY A 262 -29.05 9.08 1.42
C GLY A 262 -28.23 8.02 0.65
N ARG A 263 -27.72 8.33 -0.54
CA ARG A 263 -26.87 7.43 -1.32
C ARG A 263 -25.50 7.25 -0.70
N PHE A 264 -25.08 8.18 0.17
CA PHE A 264 -23.76 8.22 0.81
C PHE A 264 -23.76 7.74 2.27
N ASP A 265 -24.88 7.25 2.81
CA ASP A 265 -24.97 6.87 4.22
C ASP A 265 -23.92 5.84 4.63
N ARG A 266 -23.67 4.83 3.77
CA ARG A 266 -22.61 3.83 4.04
C ARG A 266 -21.21 4.41 3.96
N ILE A 267 -20.97 5.41 3.10
CA ILE A 267 -19.68 6.07 2.96
C ILE A 267 -19.35 6.91 4.20
N ARG A 268 -20.35 7.54 4.81
CA ARG A 268 -20.19 8.33 6.03
C ARG A 268 -19.75 7.51 7.24
N THR A 269 -19.95 6.20 7.21
CA THR A 269 -19.51 5.29 8.29
C THR A 269 -18.08 4.78 8.11
N LEU A 270 -17.40 5.11 7.02
CA LEU A 270 -16.01 4.71 6.78
C LEU A 270 -15.07 5.41 7.77
N VAL A 271 -14.21 4.62 8.40
CA VAL A 271 -13.17 5.10 9.31
C VAL A 271 -11.83 4.98 8.62
N TYR A 272 -11.13 6.10 8.51
CA TYR A 272 -9.77 6.13 7.98
C TYR A 272 -8.78 6.10 9.14
N ALA A 273 -7.84 5.18 9.09
CA ALA A 273 -6.78 5.10 10.09
C ALA A 273 -5.78 6.26 9.89
N PRO A 274 -5.60 7.14 10.89
CA PRO A 274 -4.59 8.20 10.81
C PRO A 274 -3.20 7.59 10.95
N ILE A 275 -2.25 8.08 10.14
CA ILE A 275 -0.82 7.74 10.25
C ILE A 275 -0.04 9.02 10.41
N THR A 276 0.91 9.01 11.34
CA THR A 276 1.94 10.05 11.47
C THR A 276 3.27 9.44 11.05
N GLU A 277 3.88 10.02 10.05
CA GLU A 277 5.23 9.70 9.62
C GLU A 277 6.20 10.75 10.17
N VAL A 278 7.31 10.29 10.76
CA VAL A 278 8.38 11.15 11.26
C VAL A 278 9.64 10.76 10.52
N VAL A 279 10.20 11.70 9.77
CA VAL A 279 11.45 11.53 9.05
C VAL A 279 12.60 12.04 9.92
N VAL A 280 13.63 11.23 10.08
CA VAL A 280 14.80 11.57 10.88
C VAL A 280 16.07 11.33 10.05
N GLY A 281 16.84 12.38 9.81
CA GLY A 281 18.16 12.31 9.21
C GLY A 281 19.26 12.28 10.28
N PHE A 282 20.31 11.50 10.05
CA PHE A 282 21.48 11.42 10.91
C PHE A 282 22.73 11.62 10.07
N ASP A 283 23.65 12.48 10.51
CA ASP A 283 24.96 12.62 9.87
C ASP A 283 25.80 11.34 10.06
N HIS A 284 25.64 10.70 11.22
CA HIS A 284 26.26 9.42 11.53
C HIS A 284 25.41 8.64 12.53
N LEU A 285 25.13 7.36 12.21
CA LEU A 285 24.39 6.47 13.11
C LEU A 285 25.26 5.23 13.44
N PRO A 286 26.05 5.28 14.52
CA PRO A 286 26.93 4.19 14.90
C PRO A 286 26.15 2.97 15.40
N GLY A 287 26.70 1.77 15.17
CA GLY A 287 26.24 0.52 15.80
C GLY A 287 24.95 -0.07 15.25
N VAL A 288 24.37 0.46 14.19
CA VAL A 288 23.19 -0.13 13.53
C VAL A 288 23.56 -0.65 12.15
N GLU A 289 23.63 -1.96 11.99
CA GLU A 289 23.67 -2.57 10.66
C GLU A 289 22.31 -2.39 9.97
N ARG A 290 22.22 -1.43 9.05
CA ARG A 290 20.99 -1.08 8.33
C ARG A 290 20.81 -1.90 7.06
N ARG A 291 21.02 -3.21 7.09
CA ARG A 291 20.85 -4.12 5.94
C ARG A 291 19.44 -4.70 5.91
N ALA A 292 18.44 -3.81 5.95
CA ALA A 292 17.04 -4.21 5.88
C ALA A 292 16.21 -3.13 5.18
N PHE A 293 15.05 -3.51 4.67
CA PHE A 293 14.02 -2.57 4.20
C PHE A 293 13.51 -1.71 5.36
N GLY A 294 13.32 -2.34 6.50
CA GLY A 294 12.80 -1.71 7.70
C GLY A 294 12.48 -2.75 8.76
N ALA A 295 11.86 -2.27 9.82
CA ALA A 295 11.43 -3.05 10.95
C ALA A 295 9.97 -2.75 11.29
N LEU A 296 9.20 -3.76 11.66
CA LEU A 296 7.83 -3.63 12.14
C LEU A 296 7.76 -3.96 13.63
N VAL A 297 6.85 -3.31 14.31
CA VAL A 297 6.65 -3.46 15.74
C VAL A 297 5.25 -4.04 15.99
N PRO A 298 5.18 -5.28 16.52
CA PRO A 298 3.90 -5.91 16.85
C PRO A 298 3.13 -5.16 17.94
N THR A 299 1.80 -5.17 17.85
CA THR A 299 0.90 -4.55 18.84
C THR A 299 1.10 -5.14 20.24
N CYS A 300 1.39 -6.47 20.33
CA CYS A 300 1.63 -7.15 21.60
C CYS A 300 2.87 -6.62 22.36
N GLU A 301 3.82 -6.00 21.68
CA GLU A 301 5.02 -5.38 22.29
C GLU A 301 4.73 -4.00 22.93
N ARG A 302 3.52 -3.46 22.77
CA ARG A 302 3.01 -2.23 23.40
C ARG A 302 3.94 -1.02 23.22
N ARG A 303 4.57 -0.89 22.06
CA ARG A 303 5.36 0.28 21.68
C ARG A 303 4.48 1.30 20.97
N ARG A 304 4.92 2.57 20.91
CA ARG A 304 4.17 3.67 20.25
C ARG A 304 4.52 3.85 18.77
N VAL A 305 5.33 2.97 18.22
CA VAL A 305 5.82 3.01 16.84
C VAL A 305 5.31 1.76 16.13
N LEU A 306 4.71 1.91 14.95
CA LEU A 306 4.25 0.79 14.12
C LEU A 306 5.40 0.15 13.36
N GLY A 307 6.41 0.95 12.98
CA GLY A 307 7.57 0.46 12.25
C GLY A 307 8.57 1.55 11.97
N ILE A 308 9.71 1.15 11.43
CA ILE A 308 10.80 2.03 11.01
C ILE A 308 11.20 1.60 9.60
N LEU A 309 11.33 2.56 8.68
CA LEU A 309 11.85 2.33 7.34
C LEU A 309 13.28 2.82 7.24
N PHE A 310 14.09 2.19 6.39
CA PHE A 310 15.47 2.57 6.11
C PHE A 310 15.65 2.92 4.62
N PRO A 311 15.11 4.05 4.13
CA PRO A 311 15.13 4.40 2.72
C PRO A 311 16.54 4.46 2.15
N SER A 312 17.52 4.99 2.90
CA SER A 312 18.93 5.08 2.50
C SER A 312 19.62 3.71 2.38
N SER A 313 19.09 2.66 3.00
CA SER A 313 19.58 1.28 2.80
C SER A 313 19.01 0.63 1.53
N CYS A 314 17.89 1.16 1.04
CA CYS A 314 17.15 0.59 -0.08
C CYS A 314 17.48 1.26 -1.41
N PHE A 315 17.75 2.58 -1.39
CA PHE A 315 17.84 3.41 -2.58
C PHE A 315 19.01 4.38 -2.46
N ASP A 316 19.52 4.83 -3.61
CA ASP A 316 20.56 5.84 -3.71
C ASP A 316 19.99 7.26 -3.57
N GLY A 317 20.85 8.23 -3.35
CA GLY A 317 20.47 9.66 -3.32
C GLY A 317 19.48 10.05 -2.24
N LYS A 318 19.28 9.22 -1.19
CA LYS A 318 18.40 9.53 -0.05
C LYS A 318 19.09 10.33 1.05
N VAL A 319 20.41 10.31 1.08
CA VAL A 319 21.25 10.99 2.07
C VAL A 319 22.33 11.81 1.39
N PRO A 320 22.84 12.91 2.02
CA PRO A 320 23.86 13.77 1.44
C PRO A 320 25.25 13.13 1.33
N TYR A 321 25.50 12.08 2.09
CA TYR A 321 26.77 11.35 2.11
C TYR A 321 26.48 9.85 2.00
N GLU A 322 27.04 9.20 0.97
CA GLU A 322 26.98 7.75 0.79
C GLU A 322 28.12 7.03 1.48
#